data_e7fddc03827cefe733e7b9618d26fe0f
#
_entry.id   e7fddc03827cefe733e7b9618d26fe0f
#
_cell.length_a   1.000
_cell.length_b   1.000
_cell.length_c   1.000
_cell.angle_alpha   90.00
_cell.angle_beta   90.00
_cell.angle_gamma   90.00
#
_symmetry.space_group_name_H-M   'P 1'
#
loop_
_entity.id
_entity.type
_entity.pdbx_description
1 polymer ?
#
loop_
_entity_poly.entity_id
_entity_poly.type
_entity_poly.pdbx_seq_one_letter_code
_entity_poly.pdbx_strand_id
1 'polypeptide(L)'
;MTVKLNPNEVVLKAGDTNQLIDNQKVDGKLIVTNQRIYFRPLNEQLVHFNIEILFENILEVIFYNKNLFLVKGLNVVTRDGKQHMFPLKKRDEIGQLINKMY
;
A
#
# COMPACT_ATOMS: atom_id res chain seq x y z
N MET A 1 -1.04 11.23 -13.00
CA MET A 1 0.10 10.48 -12.42
C MET A 1 0.04 9.04 -12.84
N THR A 2 1.15 8.49 -13.31
CA THR A 2 1.20 7.11 -13.76
C THR A 2 2.34 6.37 -13.07
N VAL A 3 2.10 5.10 -12.75
CA VAL A 3 3.14 4.19 -12.29
C VAL A 3 3.72 3.49 -13.51
N LYS A 4 5.04 3.44 -13.60
CA LYS A 4 5.69 2.72 -14.69
C LYS A 4 5.57 1.23 -14.41
N LEU A 5 4.78 0.53 -15.22
CA LEU A 5 4.53 -0.89 -15.07
C LEU A 5 5.66 -1.71 -15.71
N ASN A 6 5.94 -2.87 -15.10
CA ASN A 6 6.86 -3.85 -15.67
C ASN A 6 6.19 -4.61 -16.81
N PRO A 7 6.95 -5.36 -17.63
CA PRO A 7 6.33 -6.25 -18.62
C PRO A 7 5.34 -7.20 -17.96
N ASN A 8 4.17 -7.36 -18.58
CA ASN A 8 3.08 -8.23 -18.11
C ASN A 8 2.49 -7.83 -16.76
N GLU A 9 2.78 -6.62 -16.28
CA GLU A 9 2.19 -6.12 -15.05
C GLU A 9 0.84 -5.45 -15.34
N VAL A 10 -0.17 -5.80 -14.54
CA VAL A 10 -1.53 -5.27 -14.66
C VAL A 10 -1.98 -4.76 -13.29
N VAL A 11 -2.55 -3.56 -13.27
CA VAL A 11 -3.14 -3.01 -12.05
C VAL A 11 -4.46 -3.74 -11.78
N LEU A 12 -4.58 -4.33 -10.60
CA LEU A 12 -5.77 -5.07 -10.18
C LEU A 12 -6.71 -4.22 -9.34
N LYS A 13 -6.16 -3.44 -8.40
CA LYS A 13 -6.93 -2.51 -7.57
C LYS A 13 -6.05 -1.34 -7.17
N ALA A 14 -6.71 -0.23 -6.85
CA ALA A 14 -6.03 0.95 -6.32
C ALA A 14 -6.95 1.66 -5.33
N GLY A 15 -6.37 2.38 -4.38
CA GLY A 15 -7.12 3.14 -3.41
C GLY A 15 -6.31 4.31 -2.87
N ASP A 16 -7.02 5.35 -2.45
CA ASP A 16 -6.39 6.50 -1.83
C ASP A 16 -5.88 6.11 -0.45
N THR A 17 -4.68 6.57 -0.13
CA THR A 17 -4.05 6.32 1.16
C THR A 17 -3.07 7.43 1.49
N ASN A 18 -2.37 7.29 2.59
CA ASN A 18 -1.29 8.18 2.96
C ASN A 18 -0.25 7.43 3.76
N GLN A 19 0.93 8.02 3.88
CA GLN A 19 2.01 7.51 4.70
C GLN A 19 2.55 8.63 5.56
N LEU A 20 2.95 8.29 6.78
CA LEU A 20 3.69 9.22 7.64
C LEU A 20 5.17 8.92 7.46
N ILE A 21 5.87 9.83 6.81
CA ILE A 21 7.30 9.68 6.50
C ILE A 21 8.02 10.91 7.03
N ASP A 22 8.99 10.71 7.93
CA ASP A 22 9.77 11.80 8.55
C ASP A 22 8.84 12.85 9.18
N ASN A 23 7.79 12.40 9.88
CA ASN A 23 6.78 13.26 10.51
C ASN A 23 5.97 14.08 9.50
N GLN A 24 6.04 13.74 8.21
CA GLN A 24 5.28 14.39 7.16
C GLN A 24 4.23 13.43 6.61
N LYS A 25 2.99 13.92 6.53
CA LYS A 25 1.90 13.15 5.90
C LYS A 25 2.02 13.26 4.39
N VAL A 26 2.22 12.14 3.74
CA VAL A 26 2.35 12.05 2.29
C VAL A 26 1.11 11.35 1.72
N ASP A 27 0.25 12.10 1.05
CA ASP A 27 -0.94 11.55 0.40
C ASP A 27 -0.55 10.87 -0.91
N GLY A 28 -1.24 9.78 -1.23
CA GLY A 28 -0.94 9.04 -2.44
C GLY A 28 -1.96 7.96 -2.74
N LYS A 29 -1.56 7.05 -3.59
CA LYS A 29 -2.36 5.89 -3.95
C LYS A 29 -1.61 4.61 -3.63
N LEU A 30 -2.35 3.65 -3.08
CA LEU A 30 -1.87 2.29 -2.97
C LEU A 30 -2.36 1.54 -4.20
N ILE A 31 -1.43 0.98 -4.94
CA ILE A 31 -1.71 0.27 -6.19
C ILE A 31 -1.29 -1.17 -6.00
N VAL A 32 -2.22 -2.09 -6.24
CA VAL A 32 -1.95 -3.52 -6.19
C VAL A 32 -1.98 -4.06 -7.60
N THR A 33 -0.87 -4.62 -8.04
CA THR A 33 -0.75 -5.24 -9.34
C THR A 33 -0.66 -6.76 -9.19
N ASN A 34 -0.53 -7.46 -10.31
CA ASN A 34 -0.26 -8.89 -10.27
C ASN A 34 1.19 -9.24 -9.89
N GLN A 35 2.04 -8.23 -9.65
CA GLN A 35 3.47 -8.44 -9.34
C GLN A 35 3.89 -7.82 -8.01
N ARG A 36 3.22 -6.74 -7.55
CA ARG A 36 3.68 -5.99 -6.37
C ARG A 36 2.59 -5.10 -5.80
N ILE A 37 2.87 -4.59 -4.59
CA ILE A 37 2.14 -3.48 -4.00
C ILE A 37 3.02 -2.24 -4.17
N TYR A 38 2.42 -1.12 -4.57
CA TYR A 38 3.15 0.11 -4.84
C TYR A 38 2.41 1.30 -4.23
N PHE A 39 3.10 2.09 -3.42
CA PHE A 39 2.58 3.38 -2.94
C PHE A 39 3.19 4.49 -3.77
N ARG A 40 2.33 5.27 -4.40
CA ARG A 40 2.74 6.40 -5.23
C ARG A 40 2.24 7.70 -4.64
N PRO A 41 3.13 8.60 -4.18
CA PRO A 41 2.72 9.93 -3.73
C PRO A 41 2.02 10.71 -4.84
N LEU A 42 0.99 11.49 -4.47
CA LEU A 42 0.28 12.35 -5.42
C LEU A 42 1.15 13.52 -5.86
N ASN A 43 1.94 14.07 -4.95
CA ASN A 43 2.84 15.18 -5.27
C ASN A 43 4.09 14.65 -5.94
N GLU A 44 4.32 15.06 -7.19
CA GLU A 44 5.46 14.59 -7.97
C GLU A 44 6.80 14.97 -7.33
N GLN A 45 6.84 16.05 -6.55
CA GLN A 45 8.06 16.44 -5.83
C GLN A 45 8.38 15.48 -4.68
N LEU A 46 7.42 14.65 -4.26
CA LEU A 46 7.58 13.66 -3.20
C LEU A 46 7.69 12.24 -3.74
N VAL A 47 7.90 12.07 -5.03
CA VAL A 47 7.92 10.73 -5.65
C VAL A 47 9.02 9.83 -5.05
N HIS A 48 10.08 10.42 -4.50
CA HIS A 48 11.15 9.65 -3.84
C HIS A 48 10.67 8.93 -2.57
N PHE A 49 9.48 9.26 -2.06
CA PHE A 49 8.86 8.54 -0.96
C PHE A 49 7.98 7.37 -1.43
N ASN A 50 8.10 6.98 -2.70
CA ASN A 50 7.39 5.80 -3.17
C ASN A 50 7.84 4.55 -2.39
N ILE A 51 6.95 3.57 -2.31
CA ILE A 51 7.22 2.30 -1.61
C ILE A 51 6.84 1.18 -2.56
N GLU A 52 7.75 0.24 -2.74
CA GLU A 52 7.49 -0.97 -3.51
C GLU A 52 7.63 -2.18 -2.58
N ILE A 53 6.62 -3.04 -2.59
CA ILE A 53 6.64 -4.28 -1.80
C ILE A 53 6.33 -5.43 -2.75
N LEU A 54 7.30 -6.32 -2.93
CA LEU A 54 7.08 -7.54 -3.68
C LEU A 54 6.31 -8.54 -2.82
N PHE A 55 5.42 -9.31 -3.42
CA PHE A 55 4.59 -10.26 -2.66
C PHE A 55 5.44 -11.28 -1.90
N GLU A 56 6.55 -11.71 -2.45
CA GLU A 56 7.47 -12.65 -1.79
C GLU A 56 8.08 -12.10 -0.51
N ASN A 57 8.10 -10.79 -0.34
CA ASN A 57 8.65 -10.13 0.84
C ASN A 57 7.60 -9.85 1.92
N ILE A 58 6.34 -10.21 1.70
CA ILE A 58 5.28 -10.03 2.68
C ILE A 58 5.30 -11.18 3.68
N LEU A 59 5.39 -10.85 4.97
CA LEU A 59 5.26 -11.83 6.04
C LEU A 59 3.78 -12.02 6.41
N GLU A 60 3.06 -10.90 6.61
CA GLU A 60 1.64 -10.93 6.94
C GLU A 60 0.99 -9.58 6.63
N VAL A 61 -0.33 -9.60 6.52
CA VAL A 61 -1.14 -8.40 6.37
C VAL A 61 -2.12 -8.35 7.53
N ILE A 62 -2.07 -7.27 8.31
CA ILE A 62 -2.92 -7.09 9.48
C ILE A 62 -3.99 -6.05 9.15
N PHE A 63 -5.24 -6.42 9.29
CA PHE A 63 -6.37 -5.50 9.14
C PHE A 63 -6.54 -4.77 10.47
N TYR A 64 -6.52 -3.44 10.47
CA TYR A 64 -6.63 -2.66 11.70
C TYR A 64 -7.74 -1.63 11.64
N ASN A 65 -8.20 -1.23 12.81
CA ASN A 65 -9.14 -0.13 13.01
C ASN A 65 -8.57 0.80 14.06
N LYS A 66 -8.78 2.10 13.89
CA LYS A 66 -8.36 3.13 14.84
C LYS A 66 -9.53 4.08 15.10
N ASN A 67 -9.44 4.85 16.19
CA ASN A 67 -10.36 5.92 16.51
C ASN A 67 -11.82 5.45 16.51
N LEU A 68 -12.11 4.35 17.23
CA LEU A 68 -13.46 3.77 17.32
C LEU A 68 -14.03 3.43 15.94
N PHE A 69 -13.20 2.86 15.07
CA PHE A 69 -13.55 2.43 13.71
C PHE A 69 -13.73 3.58 12.71
N LEU A 70 -13.36 4.81 13.07
CA LEU A 70 -13.39 5.93 12.12
C LEU A 70 -12.30 5.81 11.06
N VAL A 71 -11.18 5.17 11.39
CA VAL A 71 -10.08 4.95 10.47
C VAL A 71 -9.81 3.45 10.40
N LYS A 72 -9.81 2.90 9.19
CA LYS A 72 -9.45 1.51 8.95
C LYS A 72 -8.34 1.43 7.91
N GLY A 73 -7.53 0.39 8.00
CA GLY A 73 -6.41 0.22 7.07
C GLY A 73 -5.77 -1.14 7.14
N LEU A 74 -4.69 -1.26 6.41
CA LEU A 74 -3.85 -2.47 6.35
C LEU A 74 -2.46 -2.15 6.86
N ASN A 75 -1.92 -3.04 7.68
CA ASN A 75 -0.51 -3.01 8.04
C ASN A 75 0.16 -4.16 7.29
N VAL A 76 0.93 -3.84 6.27
CA VAL A 76 1.69 -4.82 5.50
C VAL A 76 3.04 -4.98 6.19
N VAL A 77 3.24 -6.13 6.82
CA VAL A 77 4.47 -6.45 7.53
C VAL A 77 5.37 -7.24 6.58
N THR A 78 6.56 -6.74 6.35
CA THR A 78 7.51 -7.36 5.45
C THR A 78 8.51 -8.22 6.23
N ARG A 79 9.18 -9.14 5.52
CA ARG A 79 10.08 -10.12 6.16
C ARG A 79 11.31 -9.48 6.80
N ASP A 80 11.64 -8.26 6.42
CA ASP A 80 12.72 -7.49 7.04
C ASP A 80 12.31 -6.85 8.38
N GLY A 81 11.07 -7.08 8.83
CA GLY A 81 10.56 -6.55 10.09
C GLY A 81 9.92 -5.18 9.99
N LYS A 82 9.86 -4.59 8.82
CA LYS A 82 9.22 -3.28 8.65
C LYS A 82 7.72 -3.41 8.60
N GLN A 83 7.05 -2.35 9.06
CA GLN A 83 5.59 -2.27 9.03
C GLN A 83 5.20 -1.09 8.14
N HIS A 84 4.28 -1.34 7.22
CA HIS A 84 3.80 -0.33 6.27
C HIS A 84 2.30 -0.19 6.48
N MET A 85 1.89 0.88 7.16
CA MET A 85 0.49 1.09 7.51
C MET A 85 -0.18 2.00 6.48
N PHE A 86 -1.20 1.46 5.82
CA PHE A 86 -1.95 2.17 4.78
C PHE A 86 -3.40 2.32 5.22
N PRO A 87 -3.83 3.53 5.64
CA PRO A 87 -5.26 3.79 5.83
C PRO A 87 -5.99 3.64 4.49
N LEU A 88 -7.08 2.90 4.46
CA LEU A 88 -7.79 2.60 3.21
C LEU A 88 -9.29 2.50 3.47
N LYS A 89 -10.09 3.22 2.69
CA LYS A 89 -11.54 3.06 2.74
C LYS A 89 -11.97 1.69 2.21
N LYS A 90 -11.26 1.19 1.20
CA LYS A 90 -11.52 -0.13 0.60
C LYS A 90 -10.62 -1.21 1.21
N ARG A 91 -10.35 -1.11 2.52
CA ARG A 91 -9.43 -2.01 3.19
C ARG A 91 -9.75 -3.48 2.96
N ASP A 92 -11.02 -3.87 3.10
CA ASP A 92 -11.37 -5.29 3.03
C ASP A 92 -11.16 -5.85 1.63
N GLU A 93 -11.54 -5.10 0.60
CA GLU A 93 -11.36 -5.54 -0.78
C GLU A 93 -9.88 -5.67 -1.14
N ILE A 94 -9.10 -4.65 -0.79
CA ILE A 94 -7.67 -4.62 -1.11
C ILE A 94 -6.91 -5.65 -0.29
N GLY A 95 -7.23 -5.77 1.00
CA GLY A 95 -6.57 -6.74 1.87
C GLY A 95 -6.83 -8.18 1.45
N GLN A 96 -8.06 -8.49 1.07
CA GLN A 96 -8.41 -9.83 0.59
C GLN A 96 -7.69 -10.15 -0.70
N LEU A 97 -7.56 -9.17 -1.60
CA LEU A 97 -6.81 -9.36 -2.84
C LEU A 97 -5.34 -9.65 -2.54
N ILE A 98 -4.71 -8.85 -1.66
CA ILE A 98 -3.31 -9.05 -1.31
C ILE A 98 -3.11 -10.44 -0.70
N ASN A 99 -4.02 -10.89 0.17
CA ASN A 99 -3.92 -12.19 0.81
C ASN A 99 -3.96 -13.36 -0.17
N LYS A 100 -4.45 -13.15 -1.38
CA LYS A 100 -4.44 -14.18 -2.43
C LYS A 100 -3.12 -14.23 -3.18
N MET A 101 -2.26 -13.21 -3.01
CA MET A 101 -1.08 -13.02 -3.82
C MET A 101 0.22 -13.47 -3.14
N TYR A 102 0.20 -13.70 -1.82
CA TYR A 102 1.43 -14.07 -1.12
C TYR A 102 1.32 -15.33 -0.29
#